data_0dc3c01c30a4352dd5217c83c3eded3d
#
_entry.id   0dc3c01c30a4352dd5217c83c3eded3d
#
_cell.length_a   1.000
_cell.length_b   1.000
_cell.length_c   1.000
_cell.angle_alpha   90.00
_cell.angle_beta   90.00
_cell.angle_gamma   90.00
#
_symmetry.space_group_name_H-M   'P 1'
#
loop_
_entity.id
_entity.type
_entity.pdbx_description
1 polymer ?
#
loop_
_entity_poly.entity_id
_entity_poly.type
_entity_poly.pdbx_seq_one_letter_code
_entity_poly.pdbx_strand_id
1 'polypeptide(L)' 'MTLFEALTAARQRIDRLDARLLLQYATGCSHTDLLARPETPVSAPACAQFAEWVARRAA' A
#
# COMPACT_ATOMS: atom_id res chain seq x y z
N MET A 1 6.77 3.15 8.27
CA MET A 1 6.76 2.41 6.98
C MET A 1 6.54 3.39 5.85
N THR A 2 7.29 3.24 4.76
CA THR A 2 7.14 4.09 3.59
C THR A 2 6.16 3.46 2.59
N LEU A 3 5.74 4.26 1.60
CA LEU A 3 4.91 3.75 0.51
C LEU A 3 5.58 2.57 -0.18
N PHE A 4 6.90 2.67 -0.44
CA PHE A 4 7.66 1.61 -1.08
C PHE A 4 7.66 0.33 -0.25
N GLU A 5 7.90 0.45 1.04
CA GLU A 5 7.93 -0.71 1.94
C GLU A 5 6.57 -1.39 2.02
N ALA A 6 5.50 -0.60 2.14
CA ALA A 6 4.14 -1.14 2.19
C ALA A 6 3.80 -1.89 0.90
N LEU A 7 4.10 -1.28 -0.24
CA LEU A 7 3.82 -1.88 -1.53
C LEU A 7 4.61 -3.16 -1.74
N THR A 8 5.90 -3.15 -1.39
CA THR A 8 6.78 -4.32 -1.55
C THR A 8 6.28 -5.49 -0.72
N ALA A 9 5.89 -5.24 0.54
CA ALA A 9 5.37 -6.29 1.41
C ALA A 9 4.07 -6.88 0.85
N ALA A 10 3.17 -6.02 0.38
CA ALA A 10 1.88 -6.47 -0.16
C ALA A 10 2.04 -7.29 -1.44
N ARG A 11 2.99 -6.94 -2.28
CA ARG A 11 3.23 -7.64 -3.55
C ARG A 11 3.69 -9.08 -3.38
N GLN A 12 4.11 -9.46 -2.20
CA GLN A 12 4.47 -10.84 -1.89
C GLN A 12 3.24 -11.69 -1.53
N ARG A 13 2.10 -11.04 -1.32
CA ARG A 13 0.87 -11.72 -0.88
C ARG A 13 -0.26 -11.62 -1.89
N ILE A 14 -0.33 -10.50 -2.61
CA ILE A 14 -1.40 -10.23 -3.57
C ILE A 14 -0.78 -9.69 -4.85
N ASP A 15 -1.61 -9.64 -5.90
CA ASP A 15 -1.20 -9.14 -7.20
C ASP A 15 -0.75 -7.67 -7.10
N ARG A 16 0.22 -7.30 -7.93
CA ARG A 16 0.81 -5.96 -7.95
C ARG A 16 -0.24 -4.86 -8.16
N LEU A 17 -1.19 -5.08 -9.07
CA LEU A 17 -2.24 -4.11 -9.34
C LEU A 17 -3.14 -3.93 -8.13
N ASP A 18 -3.54 -5.03 -7.50
CA ASP A 18 -4.38 -4.97 -6.31
C ASP A 18 -3.64 -4.26 -5.17
N ALA A 19 -2.36 -4.58 -4.96
CA ALA A 19 -1.56 -3.93 -3.92
C ALA A 19 -1.51 -2.42 -4.12
N ARG A 20 -1.29 -1.98 -5.35
CA ARG A 20 -1.23 -0.55 -5.67
C ARG A 20 -2.56 0.15 -5.41
N LEU A 21 -3.65 -0.45 -5.87
CA LEU A 21 -4.97 0.15 -5.71
C LEU A 21 -5.36 0.25 -4.23
N LEU A 22 -5.12 -0.81 -3.47
CA LEU A 22 -5.43 -0.80 -2.04
C LEU A 22 -4.59 0.24 -1.29
N LEU A 23 -3.33 0.39 -1.66
CA LEU A 23 -2.45 1.37 -1.03
C LEU A 23 -2.92 2.79 -1.33
N GLN A 24 -3.36 3.06 -2.56
CA GLN A 24 -3.91 4.36 -2.92
C GLN A 24 -5.14 4.69 -2.08
N TYR A 25 -6.03 3.74 -1.89
CA TYR A 25 -7.23 3.94 -1.07
C TYR A 25 -6.88 4.16 0.40
N ALA A 26 -5.93 3.39 0.93
CA ALA A 26 -5.58 3.49 2.35
C ALA A 26 -4.87 4.81 2.68
N THR A 27 -4.05 5.31 1.77
CA THR A 27 -3.22 6.50 2.02
C THR A 27 -3.78 7.77 1.40
N GLY A 28 -4.67 7.66 0.44
CA GLY A 28 -5.14 8.81 -0.33
C GLY A 28 -4.13 9.31 -1.36
N CYS A 29 -3.00 8.63 -1.52
CA CYS A 29 -1.99 9.00 -2.51
C CYS A 29 -2.43 8.60 -3.90
N SER A 30 -1.98 9.35 -4.91
CA SER A 30 -2.23 9.01 -6.31
C SER A 30 -1.19 8.01 -6.81
N HIS A 31 -1.43 7.45 -7.99
CA HIS A 31 -0.45 6.60 -8.66
C HIS A 31 0.86 7.36 -8.89
N THR A 32 0.76 8.65 -9.26
CA THR A 32 1.93 9.51 -9.44
C THR A 32 2.74 9.62 -8.16
N ASP A 33 2.08 9.77 -7.02
CA ASP A 33 2.77 9.85 -5.72
C ASP A 33 3.52 8.57 -5.42
N LEU A 34 2.95 7.40 -5.74
CA LEU A 34 3.62 6.12 -5.53
C LEU A 34 4.89 6.00 -6.35
N LEU A 35 4.88 6.54 -7.58
CA LEU A 35 6.03 6.47 -8.48
C LEU A 35 7.08 7.53 -8.15
N ALA A 36 6.64 8.75 -7.84
CA ALA A 36 7.54 9.90 -7.67
C ALA A 36 8.06 10.03 -6.24
N ARG A 37 7.30 9.53 -5.25
CA ARG A 37 7.63 9.71 -3.83
C ARG A 37 7.50 8.41 -3.05
N PRO A 38 8.25 7.36 -3.42
CA PRO A 38 8.13 6.06 -2.76
C PRO A 38 8.60 6.08 -1.29
N GLU A 39 9.40 7.07 -0.91
CA GLU A 39 9.91 7.21 0.46
C GLU A 39 8.93 7.92 1.39
N THR A 40 7.77 8.34 0.91
CA THR A 40 6.78 9.03 1.74
C THR A 40 6.33 8.12 2.89
N PRO A 41 6.36 8.61 4.14
CA PRO A 41 5.91 7.80 5.27
C PRO A 41 4.40 7.54 5.22
N VAL A 42 4.01 6.33 5.64
CA VAL A 42 2.60 5.97 5.75
C VAL A 42 2.22 6.03 7.23
N SER A 43 1.13 6.73 7.55
CA SER A 43 0.68 6.85 8.93
C SER A 43 0.29 5.49 9.51
N ALA A 44 0.35 5.38 10.85
CA ALA A 44 -0.01 4.13 11.52
C ALA A 44 -1.46 3.69 11.21
N PRO A 45 -2.47 4.58 11.24
CA PRO A 45 -3.82 4.19 10.85
C PRO A 45 -3.91 3.68 9.42
N ALA A 46 -3.22 4.33 8.48
CA ALA A 46 -3.22 3.90 7.09
C ALA A 46 -2.52 2.55 6.92
N CYS A 47 -1.42 2.32 7.63
CA CYS A 47 -0.74 1.03 7.62
C CYS A 47 -1.65 -0.09 8.11
N ALA A 48 -2.36 0.14 9.20
CA ALA A 48 -3.27 -0.84 9.77
C ALA A 48 -4.41 -1.17 8.80
N GLN A 49 -4.99 -0.15 8.18
CA GLN A 49 -6.07 -0.32 7.23
C GLN A 49 -5.59 -1.09 5.99
N PHE A 50 -4.42 -0.71 5.50
CA PHE A 50 -3.83 -1.37 4.33
C PHE A 50 -3.53 -2.84 4.63
N ALA A 51 -2.93 -3.12 5.78
CA ALA A 51 -2.60 -4.50 6.17
C ALA A 51 -3.86 -5.37 6.25
N GLU A 52 -4.95 -4.82 6.79
CA GLU A 52 -6.23 -5.54 6.87
C GLU A 52 -6.77 -5.86 5.47
N TRP A 53 -6.75 -4.88 4.57
CA TRP A 53 -7.24 -5.09 3.21
C TRP A 53 -6.39 -6.10 2.44
N VAL A 54 -5.07 -6.05 2.61
CA VAL A 54 -4.18 -7.02 1.99
C VAL A 54 -4.48 -8.43 2.50
N ALA A 55 -4.67 -8.57 3.80
CA ALA A 55 -5.00 -9.87 4.39
C ALA A 55 -6.31 -10.44 3.85
N ARG A 56 -7.33 -9.59 3.71
CA ARG A 56 -8.61 -10.00 3.14
C ARG A 56 -8.48 -10.41 1.68
N ARG A 57 -7.70 -9.65 0.91
CA ARG A 57 -7.52 -9.94 -0.50
C ARG A 57 -6.70 -11.21 -0.73
N ALA A 58 -5.75 -11.50 0.15
CA ALA A 58 -4.90 -12.67 0.06
C ALA A 58 -5.61 -13.95 0.49
N ALA A 59 -6.70 -13.82 1.21
CA ALA A 59 -7.46 -14.97 1.71
C ALA A 59 -8.23 -15.68 0.58
#